data_0530ccffa4dbda0fc1799587f51cd77d
#
_entry.id   0530ccffa4dbda0fc1799587f51cd77d
#
_cell.length_a   1.000
_cell.length_b   1.000
_cell.length_c   1.000
_cell.angle_alpha   90.00
_cell.angle_beta   90.00
_cell.angle_gamma   90.00
#
_symmetry.space_group_name_H-M   'P 1'
#
loop_
_entity.id
_entity.type
_entity.pdbx_description
1 polymer ?
#
loop_
_entity_poly.entity_id
_entity_poly.type
_entity_poly.pdbx_seq_one_letter_code
_entity_poly.pdbx_strand_id
1 'polypeptide(L)'
;MRPLARVHAEALRRRGVQVLLVTSDQHPESDAARDYELVLDPRFRAASTWQASFAARRYVRNWRPDVVITELVRDPRWIAFAGNAPRVQLVHDDRPHDSYEERPRYERAVFDRWAAGAAATVVFSGYVAAAVADRPDVAGTRVHTVPLTSDLDPALVPALVPAVDRRNFVMVGRLNPYKNVDVVLDAWQAHVDGRSWRGDELVLLGDGPHITRKLPKHTVWRPGSYRYRDVLDTVAAAKASIVHYRRASQSGVQVLSMQLGVTPVVSPVGALPEFQPPGCEPVAIDDVDGLAAAFDALADPETAARRGAAAARHYAQRFAVDHAAERLHDALHQTARAAQ
;
A
#
# COMPACT_ATOMS: atom_id res chain seq x y z
N MET A 1 -2.67 7.24 -0.22
CA MET A 1 -3.01 6.79 -1.60
C MET A 1 -2.45 7.71 -2.69
N ARG A 2 -2.36 9.03 -2.51
CA ARG A 2 -1.78 9.95 -3.54
C ARG A 2 -0.40 9.51 -4.07
N PRO A 3 0.57 9.02 -3.27
CA PRO A 3 1.84 8.51 -3.82
C PRO A 3 1.64 7.34 -4.80
N LEU A 4 0.83 6.34 -4.46
CA LEU A 4 0.55 5.21 -5.34
C LEU A 4 -0.16 5.65 -6.63
N ALA A 5 -1.16 6.54 -6.52
CA ALA A 5 -1.85 7.09 -7.68
C ALA A 5 -0.89 7.85 -8.62
N ARG A 6 0.10 8.59 -8.08
CA ARG A 6 1.17 9.24 -8.86
C ARG A 6 2.06 8.23 -9.57
N VAL A 7 2.48 7.17 -8.87
CA VAL A 7 3.32 6.11 -9.47
C VAL A 7 2.61 5.48 -10.67
N HIS A 8 1.31 5.16 -10.53
CA HIS A 8 0.51 4.66 -11.64
C HIS A 8 0.33 5.69 -12.76
N ALA A 9 0.02 6.95 -12.42
CA ALA A 9 -0.17 8.02 -13.38
C ALA A 9 1.07 8.25 -14.25
N GLU A 10 2.24 8.33 -13.62
CA GLU A 10 3.50 8.53 -14.33
C GLU A 10 3.88 7.33 -15.20
N ALA A 11 3.62 6.11 -14.71
CA ALA A 11 3.87 4.91 -15.49
C ALA A 11 2.94 4.81 -16.72
N LEU A 12 1.66 5.17 -16.60
CA LEU A 12 0.74 5.26 -17.73
C LEU A 12 1.17 6.37 -18.72
N ARG A 13 1.62 7.52 -18.22
CA ARG A 13 2.14 8.61 -19.09
C ARG A 13 3.35 8.16 -19.91
N ARG A 14 4.29 7.41 -19.30
CA ARG A 14 5.43 6.83 -20.05
C ARG A 14 4.99 5.87 -21.16
N ARG A 15 3.80 5.29 -21.05
CA ARG A 15 3.17 4.44 -22.07
C ARG A 15 2.35 5.23 -23.11
N GLY A 16 2.41 6.55 -23.08
CA GLY A 16 1.72 7.44 -24.03
C GLY A 16 0.26 7.74 -23.67
N VAL A 17 -0.22 7.34 -22.49
CA VAL A 17 -1.57 7.68 -22.02
C VAL A 17 -1.57 9.13 -21.51
N GLN A 18 -2.55 9.91 -21.94
CA GLN A 18 -2.82 11.21 -21.33
C GLN A 18 -3.51 11.00 -19.99
N VAL A 19 -2.92 11.50 -18.91
CA VAL A 19 -3.44 11.32 -17.56
C VAL A 19 -3.75 12.67 -16.92
N LEU A 20 -4.92 12.76 -16.31
CA LEU A 20 -5.31 13.84 -15.42
C LEU A 20 -5.64 13.22 -14.06
N LEU A 21 -4.85 13.51 -13.04
CA LEU A 21 -5.05 13.04 -11.68
C LEU A 21 -5.79 14.11 -10.86
N VAL A 22 -6.99 13.79 -10.37
CA VAL A 22 -7.72 14.67 -9.47
C VAL A 22 -7.67 14.09 -8.06
N THR A 23 -7.06 14.80 -7.15
CA THR A 23 -6.83 14.34 -5.78
C THR A 23 -7.32 15.35 -4.75
N SER A 24 -7.42 14.91 -3.51
CA SER A 24 -7.56 15.79 -2.36
C SER A 24 -6.37 15.63 -1.44
N ASP A 25 -5.90 16.73 -0.87
CA ASP A 25 -4.81 16.73 0.06
C ASP A 25 -4.99 17.81 1.12
N GLN A 26 -4.84 17.44 2.36
CA GLN A 26 -4.89 18.37 3.50
C GLN A 26 -3.55 18.56 4.17
N HIS A 27 -2.56 17.73 3.82
CA HIS A 27 -1.34 17.72 4.60
C HIS A 27 -0.48 18.92 4.20
N PRO A 28 -0.14 19.82 5.14
CA PRO A 28 0.66 21.02 4.84
C PRO A 28 2.07 20.68 4.32
N GLU A 29 2.52 19.45 4.55
CA GLU A 29 3.82 18.95 4.11
C GLU A 29 3.77 18.12 2.83
N SER A 30 2.62 18.07 2.17
CA SER A 30 2.49 17.34 0.91
C SER A 30 3.35 17.97 -0.17
N ASP A 31 3.89 17.13 -1.05
CA ASP A 31 4.61 17.60 -2.22
C ASP A 31 3.73 18.50 -3.10
N ALA A 32 4.36 19.42 -3.80
CA ALA A 32 3.68 20.27 -4.77
C ALA A 32 2.93 19.43 -5.81
N ALA A 33 1.83 19.97 -6.31
CA ALA A 33 1.06 19.34 -7.39
C ALA A 33 1.94 19.19 -8.64
N ARG A 34 1.78 18.05 -9.35
CA ARG A 34 2.41 17.81 -10.64
C ARG A 34 1.62 18.53 -11.75
N ASP A 35 2.20 18.66 -12.93
CA ASP A 35 1.58 19.30 -14.10
C ASP A 35 0.25 18.64 -14.55
N TYR A 36 0.11 17.35 -14.25
CA TYR A 36 -1.07 16.55 -14.55
C TYR A 36 -2.04 16.40 -13.35
N GLU A 37 -1.81 17.15 -12.25
CA GLU A 37 -2.55 17.02 -11.00
C GLU A 37 -3.44 18.23 -10.71
N LEU A 38 -4.70 17.96 -10.37
CA LEU A 38 -5.59 18.92 -9.74
C LEU A 38 -5.80 18.52 -8.28
N VAL A 39 -5.29 19.33 -7.37
CA VAL A 39 -5.43 19.08 -5.92
C VAL A 39 -6.54 19.95 -5.36
N LEU A 40 -7.55 19.32 -4.79
CA LEU A 40 -8.72 19.99 -4.23
C LEU A 40 -8.71 19.94 -2.69
N ASP A 41 -9.22 20.98 -2.07
CA ASP A 41 -9.45 20.98 -0.64
C ASP A 41 -10.51 19.93 -0.28
N PRO A 42 -10.19 18.95 0.59
CA PRO A 42 -11.10 17.86 0.93
C PRO A 42 -12.25 18.28 1.85
N ARG A 43 -12.27 19.50 2.37
CA ARG A 43 -13.35 20.01 3.25
C ARG A 43 -14.63 20.31 2.46
N PHE A 44 -15.23 19.30 1.84
CA PHE A 44 -16.38 19.46 0.96
C PHE A 44 -17.61 20.11 1.61
N ARG A 45 -17.68 20.13 2.96
CA ARG A 45 -18.74 20.82 3.71
C ARG A 45 -18.50 22.33 3.81
N ALA A 46 -17.30 22.81 3.51
CA ALA A 46 -17.01 24.25 3.52
C ALA A 46 -17.39 24.87 2.16
N ALA A 47 -18.31 25.84 2.16
CA ALA A 47 -18.80 26.47 0.94
C ALA A 47 -17.68 27.10 0.10
N SER A 48 -16.64 27.62 0.75
CA SER A 48 -15.46 28.19 0.08
C SER A 48 -14.72 27.23 -0.85
N THR A 49 -14.88 25.91 -0.69
CA THR A 49 -14.20 24.90 -1.51
C THR A 49 -14.96 24.58 -2.81
N TRP A 50 -16.23 24.99 -2.91
CA TRP A 50 -17.09 24.61 -4.03
C TRP A 50 -16.74 25.33 -5.32
N GLN A 51 -16.28 26.58 -5.25
CA GLN A 51 -15.88 27.34 -6.45
C GLN A 51 -14.74 26.63 -7.20
N ALA A 52 -13.69 26.25 -6.47
CA ALA A 52 -12.58 25.49 -7.04
C ALA A 52 -13.03 24.11 -7.58
N SER A 53 -13.96 23.46 -6.88
CA SER A 53 -14.54 22.19 -7.32
C SER A 53 -15.33 22.33 -8.63
N PHE A 54 -16.15 23.38 -8.80
CA PHE A 54 -16.86 23.65 -10.05
C PHE A 54 -15.90 23.94 -11.22
N ALA A 55 -14.84 24.74 -10.96
CA ALA A 55 -13.82 25.00 -11.97
C ALA A 55 -13.11 23.71 -12.41
N ALA A 56 -12.70 22.89 -11.45
CA ALA A 56 -12.06 21.61 -11.72
C ALA A 56 -13.00 20.64 -12.49
N ARG A 57 -14.28 20.55 -12.09
CA ARG A 57 -15.28 19.76 -12.82
C ARG A 57 -15.43 20.22 -14.28
N ARG A 58 -15.48 21.53 -14.51
CA ARG A 58 -15.55 22.09 -15.87
C ARG A 58 -14.30 21.71 -16.67
N TYR A 59 -13.14 21.79 -16.05
CA TYR A 59 -11.87 21.39 -16.66
C TYR A 59 -11.89 19.91 -17.06
N VAL A 60 -12.22 18.99 -16.13
CA VAL A 60 -12.33 17.54 -16.41
C VAL A 60 -13.31 17.25 -17.55
N ARG A 61 -14.47 17.91 -17.53
CA ARG A 61 -15.47 17.73 -18.61
C ARG A 61 -14.95 18.20 -19.97
N ASN A 62 -14.19 19.29 -20.03
CA ASN A 62 -13.60 19.78 -21.29
C ASN A 62 -12.43 18.90 -21.74
N TRP A 63 -11.74 18.26 -20.80
CA TRP A 63 -10.66 17.32 -21.07
C TRP A 63 -11.15 16.01 -21.71
N ARG A 64 -12.43 15.64 -21.50
CA ARG A 64 -13.11 14.50 -22.11
C ARG A 64 -12.38 13.17 -21.92
N PRO A 65 -12.30 12.63 -20.69
CA PRO A 65 -11.65 11.34 -20.44
C PRO A 65 -12.36 10.20 -21.17
N ASP A 66 -11.59 9.29 -21.77
CA ASP A 66 -12.11 8.04 -22.36
C ASP A 66 -12.53 7.05 -21.26
N VAL A 67 -11.82 7.07 -20.12
CA VAL A 67 -12.09 6.24 -18.92
C VAL A 67 -11.78 7.05 -17.67
N VAL A 68 -12.57 6.85 -16.63
CA VAL A 68 -12.34 7.44 -15.31
C VAL A 68 -11.99 6.35 -14.32
N ILE A 69 -10.80 6.46 -13.72
CA ILE A 69 -10.40 5.61 -12.58
C ILE A 69 -10.87 6.24 -11.28
N THR A 70 -11.44 5.45 -10.40
CA THR A 70 -11.90 5.90 -9.08
C THR A 70 -11.26 5.08 -7.97
N GLU A 71 -10.74 5.77 -6.95
CA GLU A 71 -10.02 5.15 -5.84
C GLU A 71 -10.47 5.78 -4.52
N LEU A 72 -10.91 4.96 -3.56
CA LEU A 72 -11.30 5.35 -2.20
C LEU A 72 -12.21 6.59 -2.13
N VAL A 73 -13.23 6.64 -2.97
CA VAL A 73 -14.14 7.79 -3.05
C VAL A 73 -14.97 7.91 -1.78
N ARG A 74 -14.81 9.04 -1.07
CA ARG A 74 -15.55 9.41 0.15
C ARG A 74 -16.17 10.80 0.09
N ASP A 75 -15.93 11.52 -0.98
CA ASP A 75 -16.40 12.89 -1.19
C ASP A 75 -17.42 12.89 -2.33
N PRO A 76 -18.67 13.37 -2.10
CA PRO A 76 -19.72 13.35 -3.12
C PRO A 76 -19.39 14.19 -4.36
N ARG A 77 -18.48 15.15 -4.26
CA ARG A 77 -18.02 15.92 -5.42
C ARG A 77 -17.39 15.04 -6.49
N TRP A 78 -16.71 13.97 -6.09
CA TRP A 78 -16.06 13.04 -7.03
C TRP A 78 -17.05 12.31 -7.94
N ILE A 79 -18.27 12.06 -7.46
CA ILE A 79 -19.35 11.49 -8.29
C ILE A 79 -19.62 12.39 -9.51
N ALA A 80 -19.62 13.70 -9.31
CA ALA A 80 -19.88 14.67 -10.38
C ALA A 80 -18.72 14.82 -11.36
N PHE A 81 -17.51 14.40 -11.02
CA PHE A 81 -16.34 14.46 -11.91
C PHE A 81 -16.31 13.31 -12.92
N ALA A 82 -16.89 12.17 -12.61
CA ALA A 82 -16.86 11.01 -13.49
C ALA A 82 -17.63 11.26 -14.82
N GLY A 83 -18.65 12.12 -14.80
CA GLY A 83 -19.44 12.39 -16.00
C GLY A 83 -20.09 11.12 -16.56
N ASN A 84 -20.06 10.98 -17.90
CA ASN A 84 -20.60 9.81 -18.61
C ASN A 84 -19.52 8.82 -19.07
N ALA A 85 -18.24 9.09 -18.78
CA ALA A 85 -17.16 8.18 -19.14
C ALA A 85 -17.28 6.85 -18.36
N PRO A 86 -16.94 5.71 -18.99
CA PRO A 86 -16.91 4.43 -18.29
C PRO A 86 -15.95 4.50 -17.12
N ARG A 87 -16.36 3.92 -15.99
CA ARG A 87 -15.59 3.97 -14.74
C ARG A 87 -14.93 2.65 -14.44
N VAL A 88 -13.68 2.73 -14.00
CA VAL A 88 -12.93 1.63 -13.39
C VAL A 88 -12.73 1.95 -11.93
N GLN A 89 -13.23 1.12 -11.02
CA GLN A 89 -12.96 1.29 -9.60
C GLN A 89 -11.72 0.50 -9.17
N LEU A 90 -10.86 1.10 -8.34
CA LEU A 90 -9.77 0.40 -7.67
C LEU A 90 -10.23 -0.04 -6.28
N VAL A 91 -10.12 -1.33 -6.00
CA VAL A 91 -10.47 -1.94 -4.71
C VAL A 91 -9.21 -2.49 -4.06
N HIS A 92 -8.79 -1.85 -2.98
CA HIS A 92 -7.59 -2.23 -2.24
C HIS A 92 -7.85 -3.33 -1.22
N ASP A 93 -9.00 -3.29 -0.58
CA ASP A 93 -9.27 -4.10 0.60
C ASP A 93 -10.55 -4.91 0.43
N ASP A 94 -10.54 -6.16 0.93
CA ASP A 94 -11.71 -7.01 1.01
C ASP A 94 -12.74 -6.43 1.99
N ARG A 95 -12.24 -5.80 3.06
CA ARG A 95 -13.02 -5.16 4.14
C ARG A 95 -12.17 -4.14 4.90
N PRO A 96 -12.79 -3.25 5.72
CA PRO A 96 -12.05 -2.33 6.59
C PRO A 96 -11.12 -3.08 7.55
N HIS A 97 -9.92 -2.55 7.80
CA HIS A 97 -8.95 -3.16 8.72
C HIS A 97 -9.37 -3.01 10.19
N ASP A 98 -10.03 -1.91 10.54
CA ASP A 98 -10.55 -1.64 11.88
C ASP A 98 -11.89 -0.90 11.82
N SER A 99 -12.56 -0.74 12.97
CA SER A 99 -13.85 -0.07 13.08
C SER A 99 -13.80 1.43 12.74
N TYR A 100 -12.63 2.05 12.81
CA TYR A 100 -12.46 3.47 12.46
C TYR A 100 -12.52 3.71 10.95
N GLU A 101 -12.28 2.67 10.15
CA GLU A 101 -12.36 2.74 8.70
C GLU A 101 -13.78 2.44 8.18
N GLU A 102 -14.68 1.98 9.05
CA GLU A 102 -16.07 1.72 8.66
C GLU A 102 -16.79 3.02 8.31
N ARG A 103 -17.44 3.01 7.15
CA ARG A 103 -18.25 4.14 6.70
C ARG A 103 -19.66 4.10 7.32
N PRO A 104 -20.24 5.26 7.66
CA PRO A 104 -21.65 5.33 8.07
C PRO A 104 -22.58 4.68 7.03
N ARG A 105 -23.70 4.14 7.47
CA ARG A 105 -24.65 3.43 6.60
C ARG A 105 -25.13 4.25 5.40
N TYR A 106 -25.37 5.54 5.60
CA TYR A 106 -25.82 6.43 4.51
C TYR A 106 -24.71 6.68 3.48
N GLU A 107 -23.45 6.79 3.91
CA GLU A 107 -22.32 6.91 2.98
C GLU A 107 -22.13 5.63 2.18
N ARG A 108 -22.25 4.47 2.83
CA ARG A 108 -22.22 3.18 2.13
C ARG A 108 -23.32 3.09 1.08
N ALA A 109 -24.56 3.42 1.43
CA ALA A 109 -25.67 3.35 0.48
C ALA A 109 -25.44 4.21 -0.77
N VAL A 110 -24.83 5.38 -0.64
CA VAL A 110 -24.55 6.27 -1.77
C VAL A 110 -23.36 5.77 -2.59
N PHE A 111 -22.22 5.51 -1.92
CA PHE A 111 -20.99 5.21 -2.63
C PHE A 111 -20.93 3.78 -3.15
N ASP A 112 -21.49 2.79 -2.44
CA ASP A 112 -21.52 1.41 -2.91
C ASP A 112 -22.46 1.26 -4.13
N ARG A 113 -23.61 1.94 -4.10
CA ARG A 113 -24.49 2.00 -5.28
C ARG A 113 -23.83 2.67 -6.48
N TRP A 114 -23.09 3.74 -6.24
CA TRP A 114 -22.34 4.40 -7.31
C TRP A 114 -21.17 3.53 -7.80
N ALA A 115 -20.47 2.84 -6.90
CA ALA A 115 -19.41 1.90 -7.22
C ALA A 115 -19.93 0.73 -8.07
N ALA A 116 -21.08 0.15 -7.72
CA ALA A 116 -21.73 -0.92 -8.48
C ALA A 116 -22.06 -0.54 -9.95
N GLY A 117 -22.14 0.74 -10.27
CA GLY A 117 -22.25 1.23 -11.65
C GLY A 117 -20.89 1.38 -12.37
N ALA A 118 -19.78 0.85 -11.85
CA ALA A 118 -18.53 0.82 -12.57
C ALA A 118 -18.55 -0.21 -13.71
N ALA A 119 -17.89 0.09 -14.80
CA ALA A 119 -17.78 -0.80 -15.96
C ALA A 119 -16.79 -1.94 -15.69
N ALA A 120 -15.78 -1.69 -14.84
CA ALA A 120 -14.82 -2.68 -14.40
C ALA A 120 -14.29 -2.38 -12.99
N THR A 121 -13.77 -3.42 -12.36
CA THR A 121 -13.10 -3.36 -11.07
C THR A 121 -11.65 -3.83 -11.22
N VAL A 122 -10.72 -3.10 -10.66
CA VAL A 122 -9.32 -3.49 -10.54
C VAL A 122 -9.03 -3.80 -9.08
N VAL A 123 -8.41 -4.94 -8.83
CA VAL A 123 -7.90 -5.40 -7.54
C VAL A 123 -6.41 -5.70 -7.65
N PHE A 124 -5.71 -5.78 -6.52
CA PHE A 124 -4.25 -5.87 -6.55
C PHE A 124 -3.71 -7.25 -6.11
N SER A 125 -4.58 -8.23 -5.92
CA SER A 125 -4.19 -9.62 -5.59
C SER A 125 -5.30 -10.60 -5.97
N GLY A 126 -4.94 -11.87 -6.14
CA GLY A 126 -5.88 -12.95 -6.32
C GLY A 126 -6.76 -13.16 -5.09
N TYR A 127 -6.18 -12.98 -3.88
CA TYR A 127 -6.95 -13.02 -2.63
C TYR A 127 -8.09 -11.99 -2.62
N VAL A 128 -7.77 -10.70 -2.91
CA VAL A 128 -8.80 -9.66 -2.93
C VAL A 128 -9.82 -9.93 -4.02
N ALA A 129 -9.40 -10.38 -5.22
CA ALA A 129 -10.31 -10.74 -6.30
C ALA A 129 -11.36 -11.76 -5.85
N ALA A 130 -10.92 -12.85 -5.21
CA ALA A 130 -11.82 -13.88 -4.69
C ALA A 130 -12.72 -13.37 -3.54
N ALA A 131 -12.14 -12.59 -2.62
CA ALA A 131 -12.86 -12.09 -1.44
C ALA A 131 -13.94 -11.04 -1.76
N VAL A 132 -13.82 -10.32 -2.89
CA VAL A 132 -14.78 -9.25 -3.27
C VAL A 132 -15.74 -9.68 -4.39
N ALA A 133 -15.59 -10.87 -4.95
CA ALA A 133 -16.37 -11.31 -6.13
C ALA A 133 -17.89 -11.17 -5.95
N ASP A 134 -18.38 -11.52 -4.76
CA ASP A 134 -19.80 -11.48 -4.42
C ASP A 134 -20.25 -10.18 -3.73
N ARG A 135 -19.35 -9.20 -3.59
CA ARG A 135 -19.72 -7.92 -2.98
C ARG A 135 -20.66 -7.13 -3.90
N PRO A 136 -21.75 -6.53 -3.37
CA PRO A 136 -22.74 -5.80 -4.19
C PRO A 136 -22.17 -4.66 -5.02
N ASP A 137 -21.07 -4.06 -4.60
CA ASP A 137 -20.38 -2.97 -5.31
C ASP A 137 -19.40 -3.48 -6.39
N VAL A 138 -19.17 -4.79 -6.45
CA VAL A 138 -18.26 -5.44 -7.42
C VAL A 138 -19.01 -6.44 -8.30
N ALA A 139 -20.01 -7.12 -7.73
CA ALA A 139 -20.81 -8.11 -8.45
C ALA A 139 -21.39 -7.53 -9.76
N GLY A 140 -21.15 -8.23 -10.87
CA GLY A 140 -21.56 -7.78 -12.20
C GLY A 140 -20.54 -6.88 -12.92
N THR A 141 -19.46 -6.46 -12.29
CA THR A 141 -18.34 -5.79 -12.97
C THR A 141 -17.31 -6.81 -13.46
N ARG A 142 -16.56 -6.45 -14.52
CA ARG A 142 -15.39 -7.25 -14.91
C ARG A 142 -14.26 -6.98 -13.95
N VAL A 143 -13.77 -8.03 -13.26
CA VAL A 143 -12.66 -7.91 -12.31
C VAL A 143 -11.34 -8.16 -13.03
N HIS A 144 -10.38 -7.23 -12.87
CA HIS A 144 -9.02 -7.33 -13.37
C HIS A 144 -8.04 -7.34 -12.19
N THR A 145 -7.12 -8.30 -12.19
CA THR A 145 -6.04 -8.31 -11.20
C THR A 145 -4.80 -7.63 -11.76
N VAL A 146 -4.35 -6.58 -11.08
CA VAL A 146 -3.14 -5.82 -11.37
C VAL A 146 -2.16 -6.03 -10.21
N PRO A 147 -0.86 -6.28 -10.44
CA PRO A 147 0.09 -6.43 -9.34
C PRO A 147 0.12 -5.17 -8.46
N LEU A 148 0.13 -5.36 -7.14
CA LEU A 148 0.35 -4.24 -6.21
C LEU A 148 1.80 -3.79 -6.34
N THR A 149 2.03 -2.60 -6.86
CA THR A 149 3.37 -1.99 -6.84
C THR A 149 3.59 -1.17 -5.58
N SER A 150 4.84 -0.85 -5.29
CA SER A 150 5.18 0.10 -4.23
C SER A 150 4.75 1.51 -4.62
N ASP A 151 4.42 2.31 -3.63
CA ASP A 151 4.11 3.74 -3.79
C ASP A 151 5.37 4.64 -3.70
N LEU A 152 6.56 4.05 -3.58
CA LEU A 152 7.84 4.75 -3.70
C LEU A 152 8.19 4.95 -5.18
N ASP A 153 8.50 6.20 -5.53
CA ASP A 153 9.01 6.54 -6.86
C ASP A 153 10.27 5.70 -7.16
N PRO A 154 10.29 4.93 -8.26
CA PRO A 154 11.47 4.14 -8.64
C PRO A 154 12.77 4.94 -8.72
N ALA A 155 12.70 6.24 -9.04
CA ALA A 155 13.87 7.12 -9.10
C ALA A 155 14.49 7.40 -7.71
N LEU A 156 13.76 7.15 -6.63
CA LEU A 156 14.22 7.34 -5.25
C LEU A 156 14.74 6.04 -4.60
N VAL A 157 14.70 4.93 -5.31
CA VAL A 157 15.16 3.63 -4.78
C VAL A 157 16.69 3.65 -4.69
N PRO A 158 17.27 3.49 -3.48
CA PRO A 158 18.71 3.44 -3.33
C PRO A 158 19.31 2.15 -3.91
N ALA A 159 20.60 2.13 -4.10
CA ALA A 159 21.32 0.89 -4.37
C ALA A 159 21.10 -0.13 -3.25
N LEU A 160 21.16 -1.42 -3.58
CA LEU A 160 21.03 -2.48 -2.56
C LEU A 160 22.12 -2.34 -1.50
N VAL A 161 21.71 -2.32 -0.25
CA VAL A 161 22.62 -2.19 0.89
C VAL A 161 23.42 -3.48 1.04
N PRO A 162 24.77 -3.42 1.10
CA PRO A 162 25.62 -4.59 1.28
C PRO A 162 25.47 -5.18 2.67
N ALA A 163 25.89 -6.43 2.84
CA ALA A 163 25.75 -7.16 4.11
C ALA A 163 26.36 -6.42 5.30
N VAL A 164 27.55 -5.84 5.13
CA VAL A 164 28.29 -5.14 6.18
C VAL A 164 27.54 -3.94 6.77
N ASP A 165 26.66 -3.32 5.99
CA ASP A 165 25.88 -2.15 6.39
C ASP A 165 24.46 -2.50 6.86
N ARG A 166 24.07 -3.79 6.78
CA ARG A 166 22.75 -4.24 7.23
C ARG A 166 22.69 -4.35 8.75
N ARG A 167 21.68 -3.71 9.31
CA ARG A 167 21.46 -3.62 10.74
C ARG A 167 19.98 -3.46 11.05
N ASN A 168 19.62 -3.87 12.25
CA ASN A 168 18.29 -3.66 12.81
C ASN A 168 17.18 -4.41 12.04
N PHE A 169 16.05 -4.49 12.68
CA PHE A 169 14.79 -4.96 12.11
C PHE A 169 13.79 -3.82 12.14
N VAL A 170 12.90 -3.72 11.16
CA VAL A 170 11.95 -2.61 11.08
C VAL A 170 10.51 -3.10 11.02
N MET A 171 9.62 -2.35 11.66
CA MET A 171 8.19 -2.47 11.52
C MET A 171 7.61 -1.10 11.19
N VAL A 172 6.95 -0.97 10.03
CA VAL A 172 6.59 0.34 9.45
C VAL A 172 5.08 0.50 9.35
N GLY A 173 4.59 1.73 9.55
CA GLY A 173 3.22 2.15 9.33
C GLY A 173 2.43 2.36 10.62
N ARG A 174 1.13 2.55 10.51
CA ARG A 174 0.24 2.72 11.67
C ARG A 174 0.23 1.45 12.52
N LEU A 175 0.77 1.52 13.73
CA LEU A 175 0.93 0.39 14.65
C LEU A 175 -0.40 0.08 15.38
N ASN A 176 -1.44 -0.16 14.61
CA ASN A 176 -2.77 -0.52 15.10
C ASN A 176 -2.84 -2.00 15.52
N PRO A 177 -3.87 -2.44 16.27
CA PRO A 177 -3.97 -3.82 16.80
C PRO A 177 -3.86 -4.90 15.73
N TYR A 178 -4.33 -4.65 14.50
CA TYR A 178 -4.25 -5.61 13.41
C TYR A 178 -2.81 -5.93 12.99
N LYS A 179 -1.84 -5.08 13.32
CA LYS A 179 -0.42 -5.29 13.02
C LYS A 179 0.29 -6.25 13.98
N ASN A 180 -0.41 -6.80 14.96
CA ASN A 180 0.11 -7.84 15.84
C ASN A 180 1.37 -7.45 16.63
N VAL A 181 1.46 -6.18 17.02
CA VAL A 181 2.66 -5.60 17.64
C VAL A 181 3.08 -6.36 18.90
N ASP A 182 2.12 -6.85 19.71
CA ASP A 182 2.42 -7.56 20.96
C ASP A 182 3.20 -8.85 20.72
N VAL A 183 2.77 -9.66 19.74
CA VAL A 183 3.48 -10.91 19.36
C VAL A 183 4.86 -10.59 18.79
N VAL A 184 4.98 -9.52 18.00
CA VAL A 184 6.29 -9.06 17.47
C VAL A 184 7.22 -8.66 18.61
N LEU A 185 6.73 -7.95 19.64
CA LEU A 185 7.53 -7.55 20.79
C LEU A 185 7.94 -8.76 21.67
N ASP A 186 7.03 -9.74 21.84
CA ASP A 186 7.36 -10.96 22.58
C ASP A 186 8.41 -11.80 21.85
N ALA A 187 8.28 -11.96 20.54
CA ALA A 187 9.26 -12.65 19.72
C ALA A 187 10.62 -11.91 19.69
N TRP A 188 10.59 -10.56 19.65
CA TRP A 188 11.79 -9.76 19.75
C TRP A 188 12.50 -9.95 21.10
N GLN A 189 11.73 -9.96 22.21
CA GLN A 189 12.31 -10.24 23.53
C GLN A 189 12.98 -11.62 23.56
N ALA A 190 12.31 -12.66 23.03
CA ALA A 190 12.87 -14.01 22.96
C ALA A 190 14.16 -14.05 22.13
N HIS A 191 14.22 -13.33 20.99
CA HIS A 191 15.41 -13.19 20.18
C HIS A 191 16.56 -12.50 20.93
N VAL A 192 16.27 -11.38 21.63
CA VAL A 192 17.30 -10.63 22.40
C VAL A 192 17.85 -11.45 23.56
N ASP A 193 17.02 -12.24 24.23
CA ASP A 193 17.44 -13.12 25.32
C ASP A 193 18.13 -14.40 24.80
N GLY A 194 18.06 -14.65 23.49
CA GLY A 194 18.69 -15.80 22.82
C GLY A 194 20.18 -15.60 22.51
N ARG A 195 20.76 -16.60 21.83
CA ARG A 195 22.18 -16.60 21.47
C ARG A 195 22.48 -15.98 20.09
N SER A 196 21.42 -15.75 19.29
CA SER A 196 21.56 -15.26 17.91
C SER A 196 21.56 -13.74 17.81
N TRP A 197 21.19 -13.02 18.88
CA TRP A 197 21.20 -11.56 18.90
C TRP A 197 22.61 -11.00 18.72
N ARG A 198 22.76 -10.02 17.82
CA ARG A 198 24.05 -9.44 17.42
C ARG A 198 24.14 -7.92 17.63
N GLY A 199 23.40 -7.39 18.59
CA GLY A 199 23.41 -5.95 18.89
C GLY A 199 22.42 -5.13 18.06
N ASP A 200 21.54 -5.77 17.32
CA ASP A 200 20.50 -5.12 16.52
C ASP A 200 19.40 -4.51 17.39
N GLU A 201 18.66 -3.58 16.80
CA GLU A 201 17.45 -3.00 17.37
C GLU A 201 16.21 -3.40 16.55
N LEU A 202 15.06 -3.48 17.22
CA LEU A 202 13.75 -3.46 16.56
C LEU A 202 13.28 -2.00 16.47
N VAL A 203 13.22 -1.46 15.27
CA VAL A 203 12.78 -0.07 15.00
C VAL A 203 11.34 -0.05 14.57
N LEU A 204 10.48 0.51 15.41
CA LEU A 204 9.06 0.74 15.11
C LEU A 204 8.89 2.15 14.54
N LEU A 205 8.38 2.26 13.31
CA LEU A 205 8.23 3.52 12.58
C LEU A 205 6.75 3.82 12.33
N GLY A 206 6.22 4.87 12.95
CA GLY A 206 4.86 5.34 12.75
C GLY A 206 4.02 5.43 14.02
N ASP A 207 2.81 5.98 13.86
CA ASP A 207 1.88 6.15 14.97
C ASP A 207 1.35 4.81 15.47
N GLY A 208 1.21 4.71 16.80
CA GLY A 208 0.65 3.53 17.46
C GLY A 208 -0.03 3.91 18.78
N PRO A 209 -1.33 4.24 18.78
CA PRO A 209 -2.04 4.58 20.00
C PRO A 209 -2.14 3.42 21.00
N HIS A 210 -1.72 2.23 20.61
CA HIS A 210 -1.96 0.98 21.33
C HIS A 210 -0.70 0.30 21.88
N ILE A 211 0.49 0.91 21.77
CA ILE A 211 1.66 0.40 22.46
C ILE A 211 1.63 0.93 23.89
N THR A 212 0.87 0.25 24.74
CA THR A 212 0.72 0.62 26.17
C THR A 212 1.68 -0.13 27.08
N ARG A 213 2.30 -1.20 26.58
CA ARG A 213 3.24 -2.01 27.34
C ARG A 213 4.65 -1.40 27.30
N LYS A 214 5.44 -1.73 28.33
CA LYS A 214 6.87 -1.42 28.32
C LYS A 214 7.56 -2.14 27.15
N LEU A 215 8.31 -1.39 26.36
CA LEU A 215 9.04 -1.95 25.23
C LEU A 215 10.18 -2.86 25.73
N PRO A 216 10.43 -3.99 25.06
CA PRO A 216 11.58 -4.83 25.28
C PRO A 216 12.91 -4.07 25.12
N LYS A 217 13.99 -4.62 25.66
CA LYS A 217 15.33 -4.07 25.41
C LYS A 217 15.63 -4.00 23.91
N HIS A 218 16.43 -3.04 23.52
CA HIS A 218 16.81 -2.84 22.11
C HIS A 218 15.62 -2.64 21.16
N THR A 219 14.54 -2.05 21.65
CA THR A 219 13.42 -1.58 20.83
C THR A 219 13.38 -0.06 20.82
N VAL A 220 13.35 0.51 19.63
CA VAL A 220 13.25 1.96 19.41
C VAL A 220 11.92 2.25 18.73
N TRP A 221 11.10 3.09 19.33
CA TRP A 221 9.86 3.55 18.69
C TRP A 221 10.01 5.01 18.28
N ARG A 222 9.76 5.28 16.99
CA ARG A 222 9.71 6.61 16.39
C ARG A 222 8.26 6.91 16.01
N PRO A 223 7.46 7.48 16.94
CA PRO A 223 6.04 7.78 16.69
C PRO A 223 5.87 8.95 15.73
N GLY A 224 4.71 9.04 15.12
CA GLY A 224 4.32 10.12 14.24
C GLY A 224 4.22 9.71 12.78
N SER A 225 3.67 10.60 11.97
CA SER A 225 3.69 10.45 10.52
C SER A 225 5.10 10.68 9.99
N TYR A 226 5.45 9.93 8.95
CA TYR A 226 6.76 10.03 8.29
C TYR A 226 6.59 10.21 6.79
N ARG A 227 7.57 10.84 6.14
CA ARG A 227 7.75 10.81 4.69
C ARG A 227 8.79 9.75 4.34
N TYR A 228 8.71 9.18 3.16
CA TYR A 228 9.68 8.18 2.72
C TYR A 228 11.13 8.64 2.87
N ARG A 229 11.45 9.88 2.46
CA ARG A 229 12.80 10.43 2.62
C ARG A 229 13.35 10.37 4.06
N ASP A 230 12.46 10.37 5.06
CA ASP A 230 12.86 10.40 6.47
C ASP A 230 13.15 8.99 7.02
N VAL A 231 12.65 7.95 6.36
CA VAL A 231 12.73 6.55 6.82
C VAL A 231 13.39 5.61 5.81
N LEU A 232 13.59 6.06 4.57
CA LEU A 232 14.04 5.21 3.46
C LEU A 232 15.35 4.50 3.78
N ASP A 233 16.36 5.22 4.27
CA ASP A 233 17.67 4.65 4.61
C ASP A 233 17.57 3.64 5.77
N THR A 234 16.70 3.93 6.76
CA THR A 234 16.47 3.01 7.87
C THR A 234 15.84 1.71 7.39
N VAL A 235 14.85 1.81 6.48
CA VAL A 235 14.18 0.61 5.93
C VAL A 235 15.13 -0.14 5.00
N ALA A 236 15.83 0.53 4.09
CA ALA A 236 16.73 -0.09 3.13
C ALA A 236 17.91 -0.82 3.78
N ALA A 237 18.43 -0.29 4.90
CA ALA A 237 19.50 -0.91 5.66
C ALA A 237 19.02 -2.04 6.60
N ALA A 238 17.73 -2.27 6.72
CA ALA A 238 17.21 -3.29 7.63
C ALA A 238 17.61 -4.72 7.19
N LYS A 239 17.80 -5.59 8.17
CA LYS A 239 17.97 -7.03 7.96
C LYS A 239 16.66 -7.70 7.53
N ALA A 240 15.54 -7.24 8.11
CA ALA A 240 14.21 -7.63 7.68
C ALA A 240 13.17 -6.55 8.01
N SER A 241 12.05 -6.60 7.31
CA SER A 241 10.85 -5.82 7.58
C SER A 241 9.76 -6.75 8.13
N ILE A 242 9.20 -6.39 9.29
CA ILE A 242 8.20 -7.22 9.97
C ILE A 242 6.80 -6.78 9.49
N VAL A 243 6.17 -7.65 8.72
CA VAL A 243 4.82 -7.49 8.15
C VAL A 243 3.89 -8.58 8.70
N HIS A 244 4.12 -8.93 9.97
CA HIS A 244 3.43 -10.01 10.66
C HIS A 244 2.12 -9.49 11.29
N TYR A 245 1.03 -9.58 10.53
CA TYR A 245 -0.26 -8.98 10.87
C TYR A 245 -1.28 -10.05 11.30
N ARG A 246 -2.23 -9.68 12.17
CA ARG A 246 -3.42 -10.50 12.48
C ARG A 246 -4.44 -10.47 11.36
N ARG A 247 -4.42 -9.40 10.56
CA ARG A 247 -5.38 -9.16 9.50
C ARG A 247 -4.79 -8.23 8.45
N ALA A 248 -4.94 -8.60 7.21
CA ALA A 248 -4.59 -7.76 6.07
C ALA A 248 -5.33 -8.24 4.83
N SER A 249 -5.72 -7.33 3.94
CA SER A 249 -6.06 -7.67 2.56
C SER A 249 -4.76 -7.84 1.75
N GLN A 250 -3.84 -6.90 1.94
CA GLN A 250 -2.52 -6.82 1.30
C GLN A 250 -1.64 -5.82 2.05
N SER A 251 -0.38 -5.67 1.68
CA SER A 251 0.52 -4.73 2.36
C SER A 251 1.44 -3.97 1.40
N GLY A 252 1.26 -2.64 1.32
CA GLY A 252 2.21 -1.75 0.64
C GLY A 252 3.61 -1.80 1.26
N VAL A 253 3.72 -2.01 2.58
CA VAL A 253 5.01 -2.17 3.27
C VAL A 253 5.75 -3.43 2.80
N GLN A 254 5.04 -4.51 2.49
CA GLN A 254 5.66 -5.74 1.97
C GLN A 254 6.33 -5.49 0.62
N VAL A 255 5.61 -4.88 -0.32
CA VAL A 255 6.16 -4.60 -1.66
C VAL A 255 7.24 -3.53 -1.62
N LEU A 256 7.10 -2.51 -0.76
CA LEU A 256 8.14 -1.52 -0.51
C LEU A 256 9.43 -2.16 0.00
N SER A 257 9.32 -3.05 0.99
CA SER A 257 10.48 -3.76 1.55
C SER A 257 11.21 -4.57 0.49
N MET A 258 10.47 -5.31 -0.34
CA MET A 258 11.04 -6.06 -1.45
C MET A 258 11.70 -5.14 -2.48
N GLN A 259 11.10 -4.01 -2.81
CA GLN A 259 11.70 -3.01 -3.72
C GLN A 259 13.05 -2.50 -3.20
N LEU A 260 13.16 -2.32 -1.89
CA LEU A 260 14.38 -1.87 -1.22
C LEU A 260 15.39 -2.99 -0.94
N GLY A 261 15.13 -4.21 -1.39
CA GLY A 261 16.00 -5.35 -1.14
C GLY A 261 16.01 -5.80 0.32
N VAL A 262 14.89 -5.67 1.01
CA VAL A 262 14.71 -6.11 2.39
C VAL A 262 13.68 -7.25 2.43
N THR A 263 14.03 -8.33 3.11
CA THR A 263 13.15 -9.49 3.24
C THR A 263 11.95 -9.16 4.14
N PRO A 264 10.69 -9.29 3.66
CA PRO A 264 9.55 -9.21 4.55
C PRO A 264 9.34 -10.52 5.32
N VAL A 265 9.14 -10.44 6.62
CA VAL A 265 8.65 -11.54 7.46
C VAL A 265 7.15 -11.34 7.64
N VAL A 266 6.34 -12.25 7.13
CA VAL A 266 4.88 -12.09 7.05
C VAL A 266 4.13 -13.16 7.85
N SER A 267 2.88 -12.88 8.19
CA SER A 267 1.89 -13.86 8.65
C SER A 267 1.07 -14.43 7.48
N PRO A 268 0.40 -15.59 7.64
CA PRO A 268 -0.37 -16.24 6.58
C PRO A 268 -1.78 -15.64 6.41
N VAL A 269 -1.88 -14.28 6.30
CA VAL A 269 -3.17 -13.59 6.19
C VAL A 269 -3.30 -12.82 4.89
N GLY A 270 -4.50 -12.82 4.32
CA GLY A 270 -4.80 -12.08 3.09
C GLY A 270 -3.90 -12.48 1.94
N ALA A 271 -3.45 -11.50 1.18
CA ALA A 271 -2.51 -11.68 0.07
C ALA A 271 -1.03 -11.68 0.51
N LEU A 272 -0.71 -11.60 1.80
CA LEU A 272 0.69 -11.56 2.24
C LEU A 272 1.48 -12.79 1.76
N PRO A 273 0.96 -14.04 1.86
CA PRO A 273 1.65 -15.21 1.31
C PRO A 273 1.79 -15.17 -0.22
N GLU A 274 0.79 -14.63 -0.94
CA GLU A 274 0.80 -14.53 -2.40
C GLU A 274 1.97 -13.66 -2.92
N PHE A 275 2.37 -12.66 -2.11
CA PHE A 275 3.43 -11.71 -2.47
C PHE A 275 4.83 -12.16 -2.03
N GLN A 276 4.95 -13.21 -1.23
CA GLN A 276 6.24 -13.66 -0.71
C GLN A 276 7.19 -14.15 -1.82
N PRO A 277 8.48 -13.81 -1.70
CA PRO A 277 9.51 -14.45 -2.51
C PRO A 277 9.53 -15.96 -2.26
N PRO A 278 9.84 -16.78 -3.28
CA PRO A 278 9.99 -18.22 -3.11
C PRO A 278 10.97 -18.58 -1.98
N GLY A 279 10.60 -19.53 -1.13
CA GLY A 279 11.42 -19.98 0.01
C GLY A 279 11.36 -19.07 1.24
N CYS A 280 10.41 -18.15 1.27
CA CYS A 280 10.11 -17.32 2.45
C CYS A 280 8.73 -17.71 2.99
N GLU A 281 8.69 -18.68 3.89
CA GLU A 281 7.44 -19.18 4.46
C GLU A 281 6.84 -18.16 5.47
N PRO A 282 5.51 -17.98 5.46
CA PRO A 282 4.84 -17.17 6.47
C PRO A 282 4.92 -17.80 7.86
N VAL A 283 4.99 -16.96 8.89
CA VAL A 283 4.97 -17.38 10.30
C VAL A 283 3.54 -17.28 10.83
N ALA A 284 3.06 -18.29 11.55
CA ALA A 284 1.71 -18.30 12.09
C ALA A 284 1.45 -17.11 13.03
N ILE A 285 0.18 -16.64 13.09
CA ILE A 285 -0.18 -15.33 13.67
C ILE A 285 0.25 -15.19 15.14
N ASP A 286 0.09 -16.25 15.94
CA ASP A 286 0.37 -16.24 17.38
C ASP A 286 1.64 -17.06 17.72
N ASP A 287 2.45 -17.38 16.73
CA ASP A 287 3.68 -18.17 16.88
C ASP A 287 4.88 -17.27 17.21
N VAL A 288 5.03 -17.01 18.51
CA VAL A 288 6.14 -16.21 19.06
C VAL A 288 7.49 -16.88 18.77
N ASP A 289 7.58 -18.21 18.94
CA ASP A 289 8.83 -18.95 18.77
C ASP A 289 9.23 -18.99 17.29
N GLY A 290 8.29 -19.23 16.39
CA GLY A 290 8.53 -19.18 14.94
C GLY A 290 8.97 -17.79 14.47
N LEU A 291 8.39 -16.73 15.04
CA LEU A 291 8.80 -15.36 14.71
C LEU A 291 10.17 -15.02 15.30
N ALA A 292 10.49 -15.49 16.51
CA ALA A 292 11.83 -15.36 17.10
C ALA A 292 12.87 -16.11 16.25
N ALA A 293 12.56 -17.32 15.78
CA ALA A 293 13.41 -18.07 14.86
C ALA A 293 13.66 -17.34 13.53
N ALA A 294 12.66 -16.58 13.03
CA ALA A 294 12.82 -15.74 11.84
C ALA A 294 13.79 -14.57 12.10
N PHE A 295 13.73 -13.93 13.28
CA PHE A 295 14.72 -12.95 13.71
C PHE A 295 16.12 -13.58 13.79
N ASP A 296 16.26 -14.76 14.43
CA ASP A 296 17.52 -15.47 14.56
C ASP A 296 18.15 -15.80 13.20
N ALA A 297 17.35 -16.29 12.27
CA ALA A 297 17.81 -16.64 10.92
C ALA A 297 18.28 -15.42 10.11
N LEU A 298 17.72 -14.23 10.37
CA LEU A 298 18.06 -12.99 9.67
C LEU A 298 19.03 -12.09 10.46
N ALA A 299 19.43 -12.49 11.68
CA ALA A 299 20.45 -11.79 12.46
C ALA A 299 21.82 -11.80 11.77
N ASP A 300 22.11 -12.84 10.98
CA ASP A 300 23.30 -12.88 10.13
C ASP A 300 23.15 -11.94 8.92
N PRO A 301 24.01 -10.91 8.80
CA PRO A 301 23.87 -9.89 7.77
C PRO A 301 24.06 -10.44 6.34
N GLU A 302 24.86 -11.49 6.16
CA GLU A 302 25.05 -12.13 4.85
C GLU A 302 23.76 -12.86 4.41
N THR A 303 23.10 -13.53 5.34
CA THR A 303 21.82 -14.18 5.10
C THR A 303 20.74 -13.13 4.82
N ALA A 304 20.69 -12.03 5.58
CA ALA A 304 19.77 -10.92 5.35
C ALA A 304 19.99 -10.28 3.97
N ALA A 305 21.24 -10.02 3.58
CA ALA A 305 21.57 -9.46 2.27
C ALA A 305 21.18 -10.39 1.12
N ARG A 306 21.51 -11.68 1.24
CA ARG A 306 21.17 -12.69 0.21
C ARG A 306 19.67 -12.82 0.01
N ARG A 307 18.89 -12.92 1.11
CA ARG A 307 17.42 -12.98 1.05
C ARG A 307 16.82 -11.67 0.56
N GLY A 308 17.35 -10.53 0.99
CA GLY A 308 16.93 -9.21 0.52
C GLY A 308 17.15 -9.02 -0.98
N ALA A 309 18.29 -9.46 -1.51
CA ALA A 309 18.54 -9.45 -2.97
C ALA A 309 17.56 -10.36 -3.73
N ALA A 310 17.18 -11.49 -3.16
CA ALA A 310 16.15 -12.36 -3.75
C ALA A 310 14.76 -11.67 -3.74
N ALA A 311 14.42 -10.96 -2.66
CA ALA A 311 13.19 -10.19 -2.56
C ALA A 311 13.15 -9.05 -3.59
N ALA A 312 14.26 -8.33 -3.81
CA ALA A 312 14.36 -7.30 -4.83
C ALA A 312 14.17 -7.86 -6.25
N ARG A 313 14.77 -9.01 -6.55
CA ARG A 313 14.56 -9.68 -7.86
C ARG A 313 13.10 -10.11 -8.03
N HIS A 314 12.49 -10.65 -6.99
CA HIS A 314 11.07 -11.04 -7.01
C HIS A 314 10.15 -9.83 -7.25
N TYR A 315 10.42 -8.71 -6.56
CA TYR A 315 9.72 -7.44 -6.81
C TYR A 315 9.86 -7.00 -8.27
N ALA A 316 11.08 -6.96 -8.79
CA ALA A 316 11.35 -6.53 -10.16
C ALA A 316 10.61 -7.39 -11.20
N GLN A 317 10.47 -8.68 -10.96
CA GLN A 317 9.80 -9.63 -11.86
C GLN A 317 8.28 -9.61 -11.77
N ARG A 318 7.70 -9.29 -10.61
CA ARG A 318 6.27 -9.48 -10.34
C ARG A 318 5.50 -8.20 -10.00
N PHE A 319 6.15 -7.23 -9.36
CA PHE A 319 5.52 -6.08 -8.73
C PHE A 319 6.07 -4.74 -9.23
N ALA A 320 7.06 -4.73 -10.12
CA ALA A 320 7.59 -3.50 -10.69
C ALA A 320 6.47 -2.67 -11.33
N VAL A 321 6.59 -1.36 -11.21
CA VAL A 321 5.57 -0.39 -11.67
C VAL A 321 5.22 -0.58 -13.15
N ASP A 322 6.17 -0.98 -13.98
CA ASP A 322 5.93 -1.18 -15.41
C ASP A 322 5.01 -2.39 -15.69
N HIS A 323 5.11 -3.47 -14.90
CA HIS A 323 4.17 -4.59 -14.96
C HIS A 323 2.78 -4.20 -14.48
N ALA A 324 2.70 -3.43 -13.38
CA ALA A 324 1.42 -2.93 -12.89
C ALA A 324 0.77 -1.99 -13.92
N ALA A 325 1.56 -1.08 -14.51
CA ALA A 325 1.07 -0.14 -15.52
C ALA A 325 0.62 -0.84 -16.81
N GLU A 326 1.30 -1.90 -17.23
CA GLU A 326 0.88 -2.70 -18.39
C GLU A 326 -0.50 -3.32 -18.15
N ARG A 327 -0.66 -4.02 -17.04
CA ARG A 327 -1.95 -4.66 -16.68
C ARG A 327 -3.07 -3.64 -16.48
N LEU A 328 -2.75 -2.52 -15.84
CA LEU A 328 -3.72 -1.43 -15.66
C LEU A 328 -4.11 -0.82 -17.01
N HIS A 329 -3.15 -0.54 -17.89
CA HIS A 329 -3.40 -0.03 -19.24
C HIS A 329 -4.34 -0.96 -20.03
N ASP A 330 -4.08 -2.28 -20.00
CA ASP A 330 -4.91 -3.26 -20.67
C ASP A 330 -6.36 -3.26 -20.16
N ALA A 331 -6.53 -3.20 -18.83
CA ALA A 331 -7.84 -3.11 -18.20
C ALA A 331 -8.60 -1.84 -18.63
N LEU A 332 -7.93 -0.70 -18.66
CA LEU A 332 -8.51 0.58 -19.11
C LEU A 332 -8.89 0.55 -20.59
N HIS A 333 -8.02 0.03 -21.43
CA HIS A 333 -8.26 -0.06 -22.87
C HIS A 333 -9.44 -1.00 -23.20
N GLN A 334 -9.54 -2.16 -22.52
CA GLN A 334 -10.69 -3.05 -22.66
C GLN A 334 -11.99 -2.37 -22.21
N THR A 335 -11.94 -1.61 -21.12
CA THR A 335 -13.10 -0.89 -20.58
C THR A 335 -13.56 0.21 -21.55
N ALA A 336 -12.63 1.00 -22.12
CA ALA A 336 -12.94 2.04 -23.08
C ALA A 336 -13.60 1.46 -24.36
N ARG A 337 -13.06 0.36 -24.90
CA ARG A 337 -13.61 -0.32 -26.09
C ARG A 337 -15.00 -0.90 -25.87
N ALA A 338 -15.26 -1.44 -24.68
CA ALA A 338 -16.57 -2.04 -24.38
C ALA A 338 -17.69 -0.99 -24.23
N ALA A 339 -17.34 0.28 -24.07
CA ALA A 339 -18.28 1.40 -23.91
C ALA A 339 -18.56 2.16 -25.23
N GLN A 340 -17.81 1.87 -26.28
CA GLN A 340 -18.03 2.39 -27.65
C GLN A 340 -19.01 1.52 -28.39
#